data_a997a9bf7eb4dad2e24b7b82f220eac7
#
_entry.id   a997a9bf7eb4dad2e24b7b82f220eac7
#
_cell.length_a   1.000
_cell.length_b   1.000
_cell.length_c   1.000
_cell.angle_alpha   90.00
_cell.angle_beta   90.00
_cell.angle_gamma   90.00
#
_symmetry.space_group_name_H-M   'P 1'
#
loop_
_entity.id
_entity.type
_entity.pdbx_description
1 polymer ?
#
loop_
_entity_poly.entity_id
_entity_poly.type
_entity_poly.pdbx_seq_one_letter_code
_entity_poly.pdbx_strand_id
1 'polypeptide(L)'
;MPGIDECLTEAMTLPGARGASLVDWTSGLALGTAGESPVGDHETTAAETAELARSAAEFDTFLATDDDAGGTGGAGGAGGTGDDGRPEKAGGPPVEDLIVTTRAGYHVLRFVETSFDSSVFLHLWLDRETGNLALARMRLRDIAEKLVLG
;
A
#
# COMPACT_ATOMS: atom_id res chain seq x y z
N MET A 1 12.94 -15.34 -6.74
CA MET A 1 11.89 -14.39 -6.58
C MET A 1 10.93 -14.86 -5.54
N PRO A 2 10.70 -14.10 -4.53
CA PRO A 2 9.78 -14.56 -3.51
C PRO A 2 8.37 -14.51 -4.08
N GLY A 3 7.63 -15.52 -3.78
CA GLY A 3 6.25 -15.54 -4.19
C GLY A 3 5.40 -14.75 -3.24
N ILE A 4 4.14 -14.58 -3.64
CA ILE A 4 3.20 -13.86 -2.80
C ILE A 4 3.05 -14.55 -1.46
N ASP A 5 2.93 -15.87 -1.48
CA ASP A 5 2.73 -16.60 -0.23
C ASP A 5 3.91 -16.44 0.70
N GLU A 6 5.12 -16.41 0.16
CA GLU A 6 6.29 -16.23 1.00
C GLU A 6 6.31 -14.85 1.64
N CYS A 7 5.92 -13.84 0.89
CA CYS A 7 5.88 -12.50 1.44
C CYS A 7 4.82 -12.38 2.53
N LEU A 8 3.67 -13.01 2.33
CA LEU A 8 2.63 -12.97 3.35
C LEU A 8 3.03 -13.75 4.58
N THR A 9 3.74 -14.86 4.40
CA THR A 9 4.25 -15.61 5.53
C THR A 9 5.23 -14.76 6.33
N GLU A 10 6.09 -14.03 5.64
CA GLU A 10 7.03 -13.17 6.33
C GLU A 10 6.30 -12.08 7.11
N ALA A 11 5.26 -11.50 6.52
CA ALA A 11 4.49 -10.48 7.21
C ALA A 11 3.84 -11.03 8.48
N MET A 12 3.44 -12.28 8.43
CA MET A 12 2.79 -12.89 9.58
C MET A 12 3.75 -13.18 10.73
N THR A 13 5.05 -13.08 10.51
CA THR A 13 6.00 -13.25 11.60
C THR A 13 6.16 -12.00 12.44
N LEU A 14 5.55 -10.89 12.03
CA LEU A 14 5.69 -9.65 12.77
C LEU A 14 4.90 -9.72 14.08
N PRO A 15 5.38 -9.06 15.14
CA PRO A 15 4.66 -9.12 16.42
C PRO A 15 3.24 -8.62 16.28
N GLY A 16 2.32 -9.39 16.79
CA GLY A 16 0.91 -9.02 16.78
C GLY A 16 0.20 -9.22 15.47
N ALA A 17 0.86 -9.79 14.46
CA ALA A 17 0.22 -9.97 13.16
C ALA A 17 -0.91 -10.98 13.28
N ARG A 18 -2.10 -10.59 12.82
CA ARG A 18 -3.26 -11.45 12.85
C ARG A 18 -3.69 -11.89 11.46
N GLY A 19 -3.48 -11.05 10.48
CA GLY A 19 -3.83 -11.40 9.11
C GLY A 19 -3.08 -10.51 8.14
N ALA A 20 -2.88 -11.01 6.94
CA ALA A 20 -2.20 -10.27 5.88
C ALA A 20 -2.77 -10.66 4.54
N SER A 21 -2.74 -9.72 3.61
CA SER A 21 -3.18 -10.02 2.26
C SER A 21 -2.51 -9.12 1.26
N LEU A 22 -2.48 -9.56 0.03
CA LEU A 22 -2.05 -8.75 -1.10
C LEU A 22 -3.27 -8.53 -1.97
N VAL A 23 -3.60 -7.30 -2.24
CA VAL A 23 -4.87 -6.95 -2.87
C VAL A 23 -4.64 -6.05 -4.08
N ASP A 24 -5.41 -6.30 -5.13
CA ASP A 24 -5.43 -5.44 -6.29
C ASP A 24 -6.57 -4.45 -6.08
N TRP A 25 -6.26 -3.16 -5.96
CA TRP A 25 -7.29 -2.20 -5.60
C TRP A 25 -8.13 -1.75 -6.79
N THR A 26 -7.79 -2.11 -8.01
CA THR A 26 -8.67 -1.80 -9.12
C THR A 26 -9.80 -2.83 -9.23
N SER A 27 -9.50 -4.08 -8.91
CA SER A 27 -10.53 -5.12 -8.98
C SER A 27 -11.15 -5.43 -7.63
N GLY A 28 -10.48 -5.08 -6.55
CA GLY A 28 -10.97 -5.43 -5.22
C GLY A 28 -10.70 -6.87 -4.83
N LEU A 29 -9.85 -7.56 -5.57
CA LEU A 29 -9.63 -8.98 -5.32
C LEU A 29 -8.33 -9.20 -4.57
N ALA A 30 -8.36 -10.16 -3.66
CA ALA A 30 -7.15 -10.58 -2.96
C ALA A 30 -6.36 -11.52 -3.85
N LEU A 31 -5.09 -11.21 -4.03
CA LEU A 31 -4.19 -12.06 -4.79
C LEU A 31 -3.56 -13.13 -3.90
N GLY A 32 -3.59 -12.93 -2.61
CA GLY A 32 -3.12 -13.89 -1.64
C GLY A 32 -3.53 -13.45 -0.25
N THR A 33 -3.70 -14.39 0.65
CA THR A 33 -4.11 -14.09 2.02
C THR A 33 -3.39 -15.01 2.98
N ALA A 34 -3.24 -14.57 4.22
CA ALA A 34 -2.66 -15.38 5.29
C ALA A 34 -3.32 -14.95 6.59
N GLY A 35 -3.49 -15.89 7.50
CA GLY A 35 -4.05 -15.57 8.80
C GLY A 35 -5.53 -15.31 8.76
N GLU A 36 -5.98 -14.43 9.64
CA GLU A 36 -7.40 -14.19 9.85
C GLU A 36 -7.86 -12.95 9.13
N SER A 37 -9.15 -12.87 8.85
CA SER A 37 -9.77 -11.65 8.38
C SER A 37 -10.49 -11.00 9.54
N PRO A 38 -10.43 -9.66 9.66
CA PRO A 38 -11.14 -8.98 10.75
C PRO A 38 -12.63 -9.23 10.77
N VAL A 39 -13.21 -9.52 9.61
CA VAL A 39 -14.66 -9.76 9.54
C VAL A 39 -14.96 -11.21 9.20
N GLY A 40 -13.96 -12.07 9.26
CA GLY A 40 -14.16 -13.48 9.02
C GLY A 40 -14.23 -13.88 7.56
N ASP A 41 -13.99 -12.93 6.66
CA ASP A 41 -14.08 -13.21 5.24
C ASP A 41 -13.06 -12.34 4.52
N HIS A 42 -12.04 -12.97 3.96
CA HIS A 42 -10.97 -12.23 3.30
C HIS A 42 -11.46 -11.47 2.07
N GLU A 43 -12.48 -11.96 1.41
CA GLU A 43 -12.98 -11.26 0.23
C GLU A 43 -13.62 -9.94 0.60
N THR A 44 -14.36 -9.91 1.70
CA THR A 44 -14.95 -8.66 2.17
C THR A 44 -13.86 -7.68 2.58
N THR A 45 -12.87 -8.17 3.33
CA THR A 45 -11.77 -7.30 3.74
C THR A 45 -11.04 -6.74 2.53
N ALA A 46 -10.80 -7.56 1.52
CA ALA A 46 -10.11 -7.08 0.33
C ALA A 46 -10.92 -6.01 -0.38
N ALA A 47 -12.22 -6.23 -0.52
CA ALA A 47 -13.05 -5.24 -1.22
C ALA A 47 -13.09 -3.91 -0.48
N GLU A 48 -13.20 -3.96 0.84
CA GLU A 48 -13.28 -2.74 1.61
C GLU A 48 -11.95 -2.00 1.65
N THR A 49 -10.85 -2.72 1.85
CA THR A 49 -9.55 -2.06 1.87
C THR A 49 -9.18 -1.54 0.48
N ALA A 50 -9.64 -2.20 -0.57
CA ALA A 50 -9.39 -1.73 -1.93
C ALA A 50 -10.07 -0.39 -2.17
N GLU A 51 -11.27 -0.19 -1.65
CA GLU A 51 -11.93 1.10 -1.80
C GLU A 51 -11.17 2.20 -1.10
N LEU A 52 -10.69 1.93 0.10
CA LEU A 52 -9.90 2.90 0.83
C LEU A 52 -8.62 3.23 0.08
N ALA A 53 -7.93 2.21 -0.41
CA ALA A 53 -6.68 2.41 -1.12
C ALA A 53 -6.91 3.21 -2.40
N ARG A 54 -7.98 2.89 -3.13
CA ARG A 54 -8.26 3.61 -4.36
C ARG A 54 -8.51 5.08 -4.08
N SER A 55 -9.26 5.38 -3.04
CA SER A 55 -9.53 6.77 -2.69
C SER A 55 -8.23 7.50 -2.40
N ALA A 56 -7.35 6.90 -1.59
CA ALA A 56 -6.10 7.56 -1.27
C ALA A 56 -5.23 7.74 -2.50
N ALA A 57 -5.27 6.79 -3.41
CA ALA A 57 -4.43 6.87 -4.60
C ALA A 57 -4.93 7.89 -5.61
N GLU A 58 -6.20 8.28 -5.51
CA GLU A 58 -6.79 9.12 -6.55
C GLU A 58 -7.14 10.53 -6.08
N PHE A 59 -7.15 10.79 -4.79
CA PHE A 59 -7.51 12.13 -4.33
C PHE A 59 -6.37 13.10 -4.62
N ASP A 60 -6.71 14.27 -5.15
CA ASP A 60 -5.71 15.27 -5.49
C ASP A 60 -4.84 15.65 -4.31
N THR A 61 -5.42 15.67 -3.13
CA THR A 61 -4.67 16.03 -1.94
C THR A 61 -3.43 15.16 -1.75
N PHE A 62 -3.57 13.85 -2.04
CA PHE A 62 -2.47 12.93 -1.81
C PHE A 62 -1.58 12.77 -3.04
N LEU A 63 -2.02 13.30 -4.18
CA LEU A 63 -1.22 13.19 -5.39
C LEU A 63 -0.25 14.35 -5.55
N ALA A 64 -0.42 15.41 -4.77
CA ALA A 64 0.47 16.55 -4.89
C ALA A 64 1.86 16.19 -4.41
N THR A 65 2.85 16.59 -5.15
CA THR A 65 4.23 16.34 -4.76
C THR A 65 4.88 17.64 -4.33
N ASP A 66 6.06 17.57 -3.85
CA ASP A 66 6.78 18.77 -3.48
C ASP A 66 6.90 19.71 -4.66
N ASP A 67 7.16 19.18 -5.84
CA ASP A 67 7.25 20.00 -7.00
C ASP A 67 5.94 20.72 -7.24
N ASP A 68 4.85 20.01 -7.15
CA ASP A 68 3.57 20.63 -7.34
C ASP A 68 3.30 21.65 -6.27
N ALA A 69 3.65 21.34 -5.08
CA ALA A 69 3.37 22.24 -4.00
C ALA A 69 4.13 23.52 -4.14
N GLY A 70 5.33 23.43 -4.60
CA GLY A 70 6.08 24.65 -4.71
C GLY A 70 5.73 25.40 -5.91
N GLY A 71 4.99 24.86 -6.64
CA GLY A 71 4.79 25.45 -7.86
C GLY A 71 4.12 26.64 -7.89
N THR A 72 3.71 27.07 -7.19
CA THR A 72 3.16 28.19 -7.25
C THR A 72 3.32 28.79 -8.46
N GLY A 73 3.85 29.35 -8.63
CA GLY A 73 3.94 30.01 -9.66
C GLY A 73 3.81 29.35 -10.72
N GLY A 74 3.90 28.69 -10.68
CA GLY A 74 3.82 28.04 -11.66
C GLY A 74 3.45 28.31 -12.74
N ALA A 75 3.01 28.55 -12.63
CA ALA A 75 2.57 28.81 -13.59
C ALA A 75 2.95 28.27 -14.66
N GLY A 76 3.15 28.58 -15.01
CA GLY A 76 3.47 28.21 -16.06
C GLY A 76 3.71 27.15 -16.41
N GLY A 77 3.83 26.86 -16.04
CA GLY A 77 4.01 25.75 -16.31
C GLY A 77 4.07 25.13 -17.31
N ALA A 78 3.94 25.39 -17.61
CA ALA A 78 3.89 24.76 -18.51
C ALA A 78 4.18 23.74 -18.73
N GLY A 79 4.15 23.63 -18.46
CA GLY A 79 4.28 22.68 -18.62
C GLY A 79 4.65 21.75 -19.26
N GLY A 80 4.33 21.55 -19.54
CA GLY A 80 4.36 20.56 -20.09
C GLY A 80 5.21 19.75 -20.18
N THR A 81 5.60 19.71 -20.33
CA THR A 81 6.43 19.04 -20.40
C THR A 81 6.60 18.15 -19.65
N GLY A 82 5.97 18.02 -19.23
CA GLY A 82 6.18 17.16 -18.46
C GLY A 82 6.92 16.18 -18.74
N ASP A 83 6.73 15.85 -19.30
CA ASP A 83 7.34 14.87 -19.60
C ASP A 83 8.58 15.00 -19.51
N ASP A 84 8.87 15.63 -19.51
CA ASP A 84 10.04 15.80 -19.46
C ASP A 84 10.76 14.92 -18.79
N GLY A 85 10.62 14.01 -18.83
CA GLY A 85 11.41 13.22 -18.20
C GLY A 85 11.30 12.94 -16.90
N ARG A 86 10.45 13.25 -16.26
CA ARG A 86 10.41 12.95 -15.09
C ARG A 86 10.16 11.61 -15.12
N PRO A 87 10.77 10.88 -14.91
CA PRO A 87 10.73 9.55 -14.95
C PRO A 87 9.72 9.00 -14.26
N GLU A 88 9.42 8.89 -14.14
CA GLU A 88 8.81 8.26 -13.59
C GLU A 88 8.23 8.05 -12.87
N LYS A 89 8.06 8.21 -12.62
CA LYS A 89 7.41 8.12 -11.97
C LYS A 89 6.92 7.05 -12.07
N ALA A 90 7.25 6.45 -11.96
CA ALA A 90 6.98 5.36 -11.95
C ALA A 90 5.72 5.06 -11.72
N GLY A 91 5.09 4.63 -11.67
CA GLY A 91 4.02 4.28 -11.46
C GLY A 91 3.27 4.42 -10.40
N GLY A 92 3.24 4.20 -9.54
CA GLY A 92 2.35 4.23 -8.43
C GLY A 92 2.02 5.60 -7.96
N PRO A 93 1.08 5.71 -7.07
CA PRO A 93 0.76 6.99 -6.49
C PRO A 93 1.84 7.40 -5.52
N PRO A 94 1.92 8.68 -5.18
CA PRO A 94 2.90 9.11 -4.21
C PRO A 94 2.60 8.65 -2.79
N VAL A 95 1.45 8.10 -2.54
CA VAL A 95 1.12 7.59 -1.22
C VAL A 95 1.88 6.31 -0.97
N GLU A 96 2.60 6.25 0.14
CA GLU A 96 3.38 5.07 0.44
C GLU A 96 2.61 4.07 1.28
N ASP A 97 1.88 4.54 2.26
CA ASP A 97 1.06 3.64 3.07
C ASP A 97 -0.08 4.40 3.71
N LEU A 98 -1.03 3.64 4.22
CA LEU A 98 -2.14 4.14 5.01
C LEU A 98 -2.18 3.36 6.30
N ILE A 99 -2.53 4.02 7.39
CA ILE A 99 -2.66 3.36 8.66
C ILE A 99 -3.99 3.72 9.26
N VAL A 100 -4.75 2.70 9.64
CA VAL A 100 -6.01 2.89 10.33
C VAL A 100 -5.87 2.27 11.71
N THR A 101 -6.04 3.08 12.74
CA THR A 101 -5.98 2.60 14.11
C THR A 101 -7.40 2.42 14.61
N THR A 102 -7.69 1.23 15.10
CA THR A 102 -8.99 0.94 15.70
C THR A 102 -8.77 0.57 17.16
N ARG A 103 -9.84 0.40 17.88
CA ARG A 103 -9.70 -0.05 19.28
C ARG A 103 -9.11 -1.44 19.35
N ALA A 104 -9.37 -2.27 18.33
CA ALA A 104 -8.92 -3.63 18.35
C ALA A 104 -7.55 -3.82 17.72
N GLY A 105 -7.08 -2.89 16.92
CA GLY A 105 -5.81 -3.11 16.29
C GLY A 105 -5.43 -2.04 15.30
N TYR A 106 -4.42 -2.36 14.51
CA TYR A 106 -3.94 -1.47 13.47
C TYR A 106 -4.06 -2.15 12.13
N HIS A 107 -4.38 -1.37 11.11
CA HIS A 107 -4.37 -1.86 9.74
C HIS A 107 -3.37 -1.02 8.96
N VAL A 108 -2.40 -1.66 8.35
CA VAL A 108 -1.40 -0.98 7.54
C VAL A 108 -1.60 -1.42 6.11
N LEU A 109 -1.79 -0.46 5.21
CA LEU A 109 -1.90 -0.73 3.79
C LEU A 109 -0.67 -0.15 3.14
N ARG A 110 0.21 -0.99 2.64
CA ARG A 110 1.45 -0.52 2.00
C ARG A 110 1.31 -0.70 0.51
N PHE A 111 1.38 0.41 -0.22
CA PHE A 111 1.31 0.34 -1.68
C PHE A 111 2.58 -0.30 -2.23
N VAL A 112 2.40 -1.12 -3.25
CA VAL A 112 3.49 -1.85 -3.88
C VAL A 112 3.50 -1.47 -5.34
N GLU A 113 4.67 -1.10 -5.85
CA GLU A 113 4.80 -0.82 -7.26
C GLU A 113 5.56 -1.95 -7.90
N THR A 114 4.97 -2.57 -8.87
CA THR A 114 5.68 -3.61 -9.61
C THR A 114 5.93 -3.09 -11.02
N SER A 115 6.75 -3.78 -11.76
CA SER A 115 7.05 -3.34 -13.09
C SER A 115 5.88 -3.51 -14.05
N PHE A 116 4.92 -4.32 -13.67
CA PHE A 116 3.79 -4.57 -14.55
C PHE A 116 2.44 -4.18 -13.95
N ASP A 117 2.39 -3.84 -12.70
CA ASP A 117 1.11 -3.55 -12.06
C ASP A 117 1.36 -2.68 -10.84
N SER A 118 0.86 -1.48 -10.86
CA SER A 118 1.04 -0.57 -9.76
C SER A 118 -0.21 -0.40 -8.92
N SER A 119 -1.18 -1.29 -9.06
CA SER A 119 -2.43 -1.17 -8.35
C SER A 119 -2.57 -2.19 -7.22
N VAL A 120 -1.46 -2.57 -6.63
CA VAL A 120 -1.44 -3.62 -5.62
C VAL A 120 -0.98 -3.04 -4.29
N PHE A 121 -1.53 -3.53 -3.20
CA PHE A 121 -1.06 -3.14 -1.88
C PHE A 121 -1.06 -4.34 -0.95
N LEU A 122 -0.21 -4.25 0.07
CA LEU A 122 -0.20 -5.23 1.15
C LEU A 122 -1.04 -4.69 2.29
N HIS A 123 -1.88 -5.52 2.85
CA HIS A 123 -2.66 -5.17 4.03
C HIS A 123 -2.20 -6.06 5.17
N LEU A 124 -1.87 -5.47 6.30
CA LEU A 124 -1.49 -6.21 7.50
C LEU A 124 -2.36 -5.76 8.65
N TRP A 125 -2.95 -6.72 9.35
CA TRP A 125 -3.80 -6.46 10.52
C TRP A 125 -3.02 -6.88 11.76
N LEU A 126 -2.79 -5.93 12.67
CA LEU A 126 -2.03 -6.16 13.88
C LEU A 126 -2.93 -6.02 15.09
N ASP A 127 -2.66 -6.86 16.10
CA ASP A 127 -3.34 -6.74 17.37
C ASP A 127 -2.93 -5.42 18.03
N ARG A 128 -3.86 -4.80 18.74
CA ARG A 128 -3.60 -3.50 19.33
C ARG A 128 -2.56 -3.53 20.42
N GLU A 129 -2.57 -4.58 21.23
CA GLU A 129 -1.68 -4.63 22.38
C GLU A 129 -0.33 -5.22 22.08
N THR A 130 -0.27 -6.22 21.23
CA THR A 130 0.99 -6.88 20.96
C THR A 130 1.64 -6.41 19.66
N GLY A 131 0.93 -5.65 18.84
CA GLY A 131 1.48 -5.20 17.59
C GLY A 131 2.52 -4.11 17.77
N ASN A 132 3.49 -4.08 16.87
CA ASN A 132 4.50 -3.04 16.85
C ASN A 132 4.36 -2.31 15.53
N LEU A 133 3.67 -1.18 15.55
CA LEU A 133 3.34 -0.48 14.31
C LEU A 133 4.58 0.04 13.57
N ALA A 134 5.53 0.59 14.30
CA ALA A 134 6.72 1.12 13.66
C ALA A 134 7.52 0.03 12.97
N LEU A 135 7.68 -1.11 13.64
CA LEU A 135 8.39 -2.24 13.05
C LEU A 135 7.62 -2.77 11.84
N ALA A 136 6.30 -2.83 11.94
CA ALA A 136 5.49 -3.34 10.85
C ALA A 136 5.65 -2.45 9.62
N ARG A 137 5.66 -1.14 9.78
CA ARG A 137 5.83 -0.26 8.64
C ARG A 137 7.17 -0.49 7.95
N MET A 138 8.24 -0.62 8.75
CA MET A 138 9.55 -0.86 8.18
C MET A 138 9.62 -2.18 7.44
N ARG A 139 9.06 -3.21 8.05
CA ARG A 139 9.14 -4.52 7.44
C ARG A 139 8.26 -4.65 6.20
N LEU A 140 7.10 -4.02 6.22
CA LEU A 140 6.25 -4.05 5.03
C LEU A 140 6.90 -3.33 3.87
N ARG A 141 7.67 -2.27 4.15
CA ARG A 141 8.41 -1.62 3.08
C ARG A 141 9.41 -2.58 2.47
N ASP A 142 10.14 -3.32 3.32
CA ASP A 142 11.12 -4.27 2.82
C ASP A 142 10.46 -5.39 2.03
N ILE A 143 9.33 -5.88 2.52
CA ILE A 143 8.61 -6.95 1.83
C ILE A 143 8.10 -6.46 0.49
N ALA A 144 7.57 -5.22 0.45
CA ALA A 144 7.09 -4.66 -0.80
C ALA A 144 8.22 -4.53 -1.81
N GLU A 145 9.41 -4.14 -1.34
CA GLU A 145 10.53 -4.02 -2.25
C GLU A 145 10.95 -5.37 -2.81
N LYS A 146 10.85 -6.41 -2.01
CA LYS A 146 11.15 -7.74 -2.52
C LYS A 146 10.17 -8.15 -3.60
N LEU A 147 8.90 -7.81 -3.45
CA LEU A 147 7.93 -8.11 -4.48
C LEU A 147 8.26 -7.37 -5.78
N VAL A 148 8.69 -6.13 -5.66
CA VAL A 148 9.03 -5.36 -6.84
C VAL A 148 10.25 -5.93 -7.53
N LEU A 149 11.27 -6.27 -6.75
CA LEU A 149 12.50 -6.77 -7.34
C LEU A 149 12.38 -8.21 -7.79
N GLY A 150 11.53 -8.94 -7.16
CA GLY A 150 11.33 -10.31 -7.55
C GLY A 150 10.56 -10.46 -8.80
#